data_05cac587125f4e4fad14126cb487b79a
#
_entry.id   05cac587125f4e4fad14126cb487b79a
#
_cell.length_a   1.000
_cell.length_b   1.000
_cell.length_c   1.000
_cell.angle_alpha   90.00
_cell.angle_beta   90.00
_cell.angle_gamma   90.00
#
_symmetry.space_group_name_H-M   'P 1'
#
loop_
_entity.id
_entity.type
_entity.pdbx_description
1 polymer ?
#
loop_
_entity_poly.entity_id
_entity_poly.type
_entity_poly.pdbx_seq_one_letter_code
_entity_poly.pdbx_strand_id
1 'polypeptide(L)'
;MRVFFIVANFTLAGVLLVVGVATLRHVSAPGEYVFATLPLLFGLHQFDQGLVWLGLYGVGSDATLHAAATVFVFYAQAVLPLLVPLAVWLIEPRSTKRMLILVLAVLGGLLGAYVAWGLITVPTRVYVHDGSLVYDNPVTEQIWIAVVYVLTTCGSLMLSRSVSIQIFGWLNLVGLIAVFVFAQYSFTALWCLYAALVSGVLYLHFVERRINALRSLRDREKTLSREAEVELERLTRHVPRLRSLFLHTTE
;
A
#
# COMPACT_ATOMS: atom_id res chain seq x y z
N MET A 1 -30.96 -0.49 -0.51
CA MET A 1 -29.70 -1.23 -0.36
C MET A 1 -28.83 -1.21 -1.63
N ARG A 2 -29.37 -1.52 -2.81
CA ARG A 2 -28.61 -1.66 -4.08
C ARG A 2 -27.78 -0.44 -4.46
N VAL A 3 -28.39 0.74 -4.53
CA VAL A 3 -27.73 2.00 -4.88
C VAL A 3 -26.64 2.38 -3.86
N PHE A 4 -26.84 2.02 -2.60
CA PHE A 4 -25.88 2.29 -1.53
C PHE A 4 -24.50 1.65 -1.81
N PHE A 5 -24.45 0.38 -2.19
CA PHE A 5 -23.18 -0.31 -2.46
C PHE A 5 -22.45 0.27 -3.69
N ILE A 6 -23.19 0.63 -4.74
CA ILE A 6 -22.60 1.28 -5.93
C ILE A 6 -21.98 2.61 -5.53
N VAL A 7 -22.75 3.48 -4.86
CA VAL A 7 -22.28 4.81 -4.44
C VAL A 7 -21.11 4.67 -3.46
N ALA A 8 -21.18 3.76 -2.49
CA ALA A 8 -20.12 3.55 -1.51
C ALA A 8 -18.79 3.13 -2.17
N ASN A 9 -18.82 2.19 -3.13
CA ASN A 9 -17.61 1.74 -3.82
C ASN A 9 -16.98 2.87 -4.67
N PHE A 10 -17.77 3.60 -5.45
CA PHE A 10 -17.24 4.71 -6.25
C PHE A 10 -16.76 5.89 -5.38
N THR A 11 -17.46 6.19 -4.27
CA THR A 11 -17.01 7.21 -3.32
C THR A 11 -15.68 6.83 -2.69
N LEU A 12 -15.56 5.59 -2.19
CA LEU A 12 -14.32 5.09 -1.62
C LEU A 12 -13.19 5.05 -2.66
N ALA A 13 -13.50 4.63 -3.89
CA ALA A 13 -12.55 4.70 -5.00
C ALA A 13 -12.01 6.12 -5.20
N GLY A 14 -12.90 7.11 -5.29
CA GLY A 14 -12.52 8.52 -5.44
C GLY A 14 -11.64 9.03 -4.30
N VAL A 15 -12.01 8.72 -3.04
CA VAL A 15 -11.20 9.09 -1.85
C VAL A 15 -9.81 8.45 -1.91
N LEU A 16 -9.73 7.15 -2.22
CA LEU A 16 -8.46 6.44 -2.28
C LEU A 16 -7.57 6.89 -3.44
N LEU A 17 -8.14 7.25 -4.58
CA LEU A 17 -7.39 7.84 -5.70
C LEU A 17 -6.74 9.16 -5.27
N VAL A 18 -7.49 10.03 -4.58
CA VAL A 18 -6.94 11.29 -4.04
C VAL A 18 -5.85 11.02 -3.00
N VAL A 19 -6.11 10.12 -2.04
CA VAL A 19 -5.12 9.71 -1.02
C VAL A 19 -3.88 9.11 -1.68
N GLY A 20 -4.05 8.25 -2.68
CA GLY A 20 -2.94 7.63 -3.40
C GLY A 20 -2.06 8.66 -4.13
N VAL A 21 -2.66 9.60 -4.84
CA VAL A 21 -1.92 10.71 -5.48
C VAL A 21 -1.22 11.57 -4.43
N ALA A 22 -1.88 11.87 -3.31
CA ALA A 22 -1.27 12.60 -2.21
C ALA A 22 -0.09 11.84 -1.59
N THR A 23 -0.21 10.51 -1.42
CA THR A 23 0.86 9.65 -0.90
C THR A 23 2.09 9.68 -1.81
N LEU A 24 1.89 9.57 -3.12
CA LEU A 24 2.98 9.63 -4.10
C LEU A 24 3.78 10.94 -4.05
N ARG A 25 3.14 12.07 -3.70
CA ARG A 25 3.81 13.37 -3.53
C ARG A 25 4.74 13.41 -2.31
N HIS A 26 4.61 12.47 -1.38
CA HIS A 26 5.45 12.37 -0.18
C HIS A 26 6.59 11.36 -0.30
N VAL A 27 6.72 10.68 -1.43
CA VAL A 27 7.82 9.76 -1.71
C VAL A 27 9.15 10.52 -1.70
N SER A 28 10.13 9.98 -0.99
CA SER A 28 11.45 10.57 -0.81
C SER A 28 12.58 9.75 -1.47
N ALA A 29 12.33 8.47 -1.76
CA ALA A 29 13.30 7.56 -2.37
C ALA A 29 12.65 6.67 -3.44
N PRO A 30 13.38 6.30 -4.51
CA PRO A 30 12.83 5.48 -5.60
C PRO A 30 12.22 4.16 -5.14
N GLY A 31 12.79 3.49 -4.14
CA GLY A 31 12.25 2.23 -3.61
C GLY A 31 10.88 2.33 -2.93
N GLU A 32 10.44 3.53 -2.59
CA GLU A 32 9.17 3.79 -1.90
C GLU A 32 7.97 3.84 -2.86
N TYR A 33 8.21 4.08 -4.17
CA TYR A 33 7.10 4.28 -5.13
C TYR A 33 6.11 3.14 -5.14
N VAL A 34 6.60 1.88 -5.17
CA VAL A 34 5.70 0.71 -5.24
C VAL A 34 4.81 0.64 -4.01
N PHE A 35 5.35 0.90 -2.81
CA PHE A 35 4.57 0.92 -1.58
C PHE A 35 3.60 2.10 -1.51
N ALA A 36 4.03 3.27 -1.99
CA ALA A 36 3.20 4.48 -2.02
C ALA A 36 2.05 4.42 -3.06
N THR A 37 2.15 3.54 -4.08
CA THR A 37 1.05 3.33 -5.04
C THR A 37 -0.08 2.47 -4.48
N LEU A 38 0.09 1.74 -3.38
CA LEU A 38 -0.94 0.83 -2.86
C LEU A 38 -2.31 1.50 -2.65
N PRO A 39 -2.45 2.70 -2.02
CA PRO A 39 -3.75 3.34 -1.88
C PRO A 39 -4.39 3.68 -3.24
N LEU A 40 -3.58 4.08 -4.23
CA LEU A 40 -4.06 4.35 -5.59
C LEU A 40 -4.61 3.08 -6.25
N LEU A 41 -3.87 1.98 -6.15
CA LEU A 41 -4.25 0.69 -6.69
C LEU A 41 -5.50 0.13 -6.00
N PHE A 42 -5.62 0.30 -4.68
CA PHE A 42 -6.86 -0.02 -3.97
C PHE A 42 -8.04 0.86 -4.42
N GLY A 43 -7.79 2.13 -4.76
CA GLY A 43 -8.81 3.00 -5.34
C GLY A 43 -9.32 2.47 -6.69
N LEU A 44 -8.42 2.06 -7.58
CA LEU A 44 -8.79 1.43 -8.86
C LEU A 44 -9.54 0.11 -8.64
N HIS A 45 -9.12 -0.66 -7.65
CA HIS A 45 -9.77 -1.92 -7.31
C HIS A 45 -11.20 -1.72 -6.75
N GLN A 46 -11.40 -0.68 -5.93
CA GLN A 46 -12.76 -0.31 -5.48
C GLN A 46 -13.63 0.24 -6.61
N PHE A 47 -13.04 0.94 -7.57
CA PHE A 47 -13.74 1.37 -8.77
C PHE A 47 -14.23 0.16 -9.58
N ASP A 48 -13.36 -0.84 -9.80
CA ASP A 48 -13.70 -2.09 -10.48
C ASP A 48 -14.82 -2.86 -9.75
N GLN A 49 -14.79 -2.93 -8.41
CA GLN A 49 -15.88 -3.51 -7.62
C GLN A 49 -17.22 -2.76 -7.84
N GLY A 50 -17.16 -1.44 -7.99
CA GLY A 50 -18.31 -0.62 -8.36
C GLY A 50 -18.88 -1.02 -9.72
N LEU A 51 -18.04 -1.33 -10.71
CA LEU A 51 -18.47 -1.84 -12.02
C LEU A 51 -19.13 -3.21 -11.92
N VAL A 52 -18.61 -4.11 -11.07
CA VAL A 52 -19.26 -5.42 -10.81
C VAL A 52 -20.67 -5.22 -10.25
N TRP A 53 -20.84 -4.31 -9.28
CA TRP A 53 -22.17 -3.97 -8.76
C TRP A 53 -23.10 -3.44 -9.86
N LEU A 54 -22.65 -2.54 -10.72
CA LEU A 54 -23.42 -2.01 -11.85
C LEU A 54 -23.87 -3.14 -12.80
N GLY A 55 -22.93 -4.04 -13.16
CA GLY A 55 -23.23 -5.18 -14.03
C GLY A 55 -24.29 -6.12 -13.47
N LEU A 56 -24.23 -6.43 -12.16
CA LEU A 56 -25.24 -7.27 -11.49
C LEU A 56 -26.64 -6.63 -11.44
N TYR A 57 -26.70 -5.31 -11.62
CA TYR A 57 -27.99 -4.59 -11.71
C TYR A 57 -28.43 -4.27 -13.15
N GLY A 58 -27.81 -4.93 -14.12
CA GLY A 58 -28.21 -4.86 -15.53
C GLY A 58 -27.65 -3.64 -16.28
N VAL A 59 -26.64 -2.98 -15.75
CA VAL A 59 -25.91 -1.91 -16.45
C VAL A 59 -24.72 -2.51 -17.18
N GLY A 60 -24.77 -2.51 -18.50
CA GLY A 60 -23.75 -3.12 -19.36
C GLY A 60 -24.11 -4.52 -19.83
N SER A 61 -23.13 -5.23 -20.38
CA SER A 61 -23.29 -6.61 -20.88
C SER A 61 -22.77 -7.64 -19.87
N ASP A 62 -23.23 -8.90 -19.99
CA ASP A 62 -22.70 -10.00 -19.21
C ASP A 62 -21.18 -10.15 -19.38
N ALA A 63 -20.66 -9.89 -20.59
CA ALA A 63 -19.23 -9.92 -20.87
C ALA A 63 -18.46 -8.87 -20.05
N THR A 64 -19.00 -7.65 -19.88
CA THR A 64 -18.39 -6.61 -19.06
C THR A 64 -18.43 -6.97 -17.57
N LEU A 65 -19.52 -7.57 -17.09
CA LEU A 65 -19.63 -8.06 -15.72
C LEU A 65 -18.58 -9.14 -15.43
N HIS A 66 -18.47 -10.15 -16.30
CA HIS A 66 -17.47 -11.21 -16.14
C HIS A 66 -16.04 -10.70 -16.22
N ALA A 67 -15.76 -9.75 -17.12
CA ALA A 67 -14.44 -9.13 -17.22
C ALA A 67 -14.09 -8.38 -15.93
N ALA A 68 -14.98 -7.54 -15.39
CA ALA A 68 -14.77 -6.82 -14.14
C ALA A 68 -14.59 -7.80 -12.96
N ALA A 69 -15.43 -8.83 -12.83
CA ALA A 69 -15.29 -9.84 -11.78
C ALA A 69 -13.92 -10.57 -11.86
N THR A 70 -13.48 -10.91 -13.07
CA THR A 70 -12.18 -11.56 -13.28
C THR A 70 -11.01 -10.62 -12.93
N VAL A 71 -11.08 -9.35 -13.34
CA VAL A 71 -10.07 -8.32 -13.00
C VAL A 71 -10.01 -8.12 -11.49
N PHE A 72 -11.17 -8.08 -10.81
CA PHE A 72 -11.24 -7.95 -9.37
C PHE A 72 -10.48 -9.07 -8.66
N VAL A 73 -10.81 -10.34 -8.98
CA VAL A 73 -10.16 -11.50 -8.35
C VAL A 73 -8.68 -11.60 -8.75
N PHE A 74 -8.34 -11.31 -10.00
CA PHE A 74 -6.95 -11.29 -10.47
C PHE A 74 -6.10 -10.31 -9.66
N TYR A 75 -6.56 -9.08 -9.50
CA TYR A 75 -5.83 -8.10 -8.68
C TYR A 75 -5.72 -8.57 -7.22
N ALA A 76 -6.85 -8.96 -6.61
CA ALA A 76 -6.89 -9.33 -5.21
C ALA A 76 -6.05 -10.56 -4.88
N GLN A 77 -6.08 -11.60 -5.71
CA GLN A 77 -5.52 -12.90 -5.37
C GLN A 77 -4.27 -13.29 -6.17
N ALA A 78 -4.04 -12.67 -7.35
CA ALA A 78 -2.82 -12.94 -8.13
C ALA A 78 -1.77 -11.82 -7.99
N VAL A 79 -2.20 -10.54 -7.98
CA VAL A 79 -1.26 -9.41 -7.97
C VAL A 79 -0.79 -9.08 -6.55
N LEU A 80 -1.69 -8.95 -5.58
CA LEU A 80 -1.34 -8.52 -4.22
C LEU A 80 -0.34 -9.43 -3.49
N PRO A 81 -0.38 -10.78 -3.60
CA PRO A 81 0.59 -11.65 -2.96
C PRO A 81 2.03 -11.44 -3.41
N LEU A 82 2.24 -10.95 -4.62
CA LEU A 82 3.55 -10.53 -5.13
C LEU A 82 3.84 -9.05 -4.80
N LEU A 83 2.87 -8.18 -5.07
CA LEU A 83 3.06 -6.73 -5.01
C LEU A 83 3.37 -6.23 -3.61
N VAL A 84 2.65 -6.71 -2.59
CA VAL A 84 2.83 -6.27 -1.20
C VAL A 84 4.21 -6.64 -0.66
N PRO A 85 4.67 -7.91 -0.69
CA PRO A 85 6.00 -8.23 -0.20
C PRO A 85 7.10 -7.60 -1.06
N LEU A 86 6.93 -7.45 -2.37
CA LEU A 86 7.86 -6.72 -3.23
C LEU A 86 7.99 -5.25 -2.82
N ALA A 87 6.88 -4.59 -2.55
CA ALA A 87 6.85 -3.20 -2.08
C ALA A 87 7.59 -3.04 -0.75
N VAL A 88 7.36 -3.96 0.21
CA VAL A 88 8.09 -3.96 1.50
C VAL A 88 9.57 -4.26 1.31
N TRP A 89 9.92 -5.22 0.45
CA TRP A 89 11.32 -5.57 0.15
C TRP A 89 12.12 -4.39 -0.42
N LEU A 90 11.50 -3.57 -1.27
CA LEU A 90 12.14 -2.41 -1.89
C LEU A 90 12.52 -1.33 -0.88
N ILE A 91 11.74 -1.16 0.18
CA ILE A 91 11.97 -0.15 1.23
C ILE A 91 12.76 -0.69 2.43
N GLU A 92 12.87 -2.02 2.58
CA GLU A 92 13.53 -2.63 3.72
C GLU A 92 15.06 -2.55 3.59
N PRO A 93 15.79 -2.11 4.64
CA PRO A 93 17.25 -2.11 4.66
C PRO A 93 17.83 -3.51 4.48
N ARG A 94 19.06 -3.58 3.95
CA ARG A 94 19.78 -4.86 3.78
C ARG A 94 19.92 -5.59 5.12
N SER A 95 19.26 -6.75 5.24
CA SER A 95 19.22 -7.56 6.47
C SER A 95 18.67 -8.95 6.19
N THR A 96 18.77 -9.86 7.16
CA THR A 96 18.13 -11.20 7.09
C THR A 96 16.62 -11.08 6.88
N LYS A 97 15.95 -10.10 7.50
CA LYS A 97 14.51 -9.86 7.30
C LYS A 97 14.19 -9.53 5.84
N ARG A 98 15.02 -8.72 5.17
CA ARG A 98 14.85 -8.41 3.75
C ARG A 98 14.92 -9.65 2.87
N MET A 99 15.81 -10.62 3.18
CA MET A 99 15.85 -11.89 2.46
C MET A 99 14.59 -12.73 2.67
N LEU A 100 14.08 -12.79 3.90
CA LEU A 100 12.81 -13.47 4.18
C LEU A 100 11.64 -12.83 3.42
N ILE A 101 11.58 -11.49 3.37
CA ILE A 101 10.56 -10.76 2.61
C ILE A 101 10.69 -11.07 1.10
N LEU A 102 11.92 -11.19 0.57
CA LEU A 102 12.12 -11.60 -0.83
C LEU A 102 11.61 -13.04 -1.09
N VAL A 103 11.84 -13.97 -0.17
CA VAL A 103 11.28 -15.33 -0.26
C VAL A 103 9.76 -15.29 -0.30
N LEU A 104 9.13 -14.45 0.54
CA LEU A 104 7.68 -14.25 0.51
C LEU A 104 7.20 -13.61 -0.80
N ALA A 105 7.98 -12.69 -1.39
CA ALA A 105 7.66 -12.10 -2.70
C ALA A 105 7.72 -13.15 -3.82
N VAL A 106 8.72 -14.03 -3.83
CA VAL A 106 8.82 -15.13 -4.79
C VAL A 106 7.65 -16.10 -4.61
N LEU A 107 7.36 -16.50 -3.37
CA LEU A 107 6.22 -17.37 -3.06
C LEU A 107 4.90 -16.76 -3.49
N GLY A 108 4.71 -15.45 -3.24
CA GLY A 108 3.55 -14.69 -3.69
C GLY A 108 3.44 -14.61 -5.22
N GLY A 109 4.57 -14.48 -5.92
CA GLY A 109 4.62 -14.52 -7.38
C GLY A 109 4.22 -15.87 -7.96
N LEU A 110 4.67 -16.98 -7.35
CA LEU A 110 4.26 -18.33 -7.74
C LEU A 110 2.77 -18.57 -7.49
N LEU A 111 2.26 -18.13 -6.33
CA LEU A 111 0.83 -18.17 -6.05
C LEU A 111 0.04 -17.35 -7.08
N GLY A 112 0.50 -16.13 -7.37
CA GLY A 112 -0.14 -15.25 -8.35
C GLY A 112 -0.20 -15.87 -9.75
N ALA A 113 0.88 -16.52 -10.19
CA ALA A 113 0.92 -17.25 -11.46
C ALA A 113 -0.09 -18.41 -11.50
N TYR A 114 -0.19 -19.19 -10.41
CA TYR A 114 -1.16 -20.28 -10.28
C TYR A 114 -2.61 -19.75 -10.32
N VAL A 115 -2.92 -18.70 -9.57
CA VAL A 115 -4.26 -18.08 -9.56
C VAL A 115 -4.59 -17.50 -10.95
N ALA A 116 -3.65 -16.78 -11.58
CA ALA A 116 -3.83 -16.25 -12.92
C ALA A 116 -4.15 -17.35 -13.95
N TRP A 117 -3.43 -18.47 -13.89
CA TRP A 117 -3.74 -19.64 -14.71
C TRP A 117 -5.14 -20.17 -14.43
N GLY A 118 -5.53 -20.28 -13.17
CA GLY A 118 -6.88 -20.73 -12.78
C GLY A 118 -8.00 -19.84 -13.32
N LEU A 119 -7.81 -18.50 -13.27
CA LEU A 119 -8.80 -17.53 -13.76
C LEU A 119 -8.94 -17.55 -15.30
N ILE A 120 -7.90 -17.95 -16.03
CA ILE A 120 -7.96 -18.11 -17.49
C ILE A 120 -8.68 -19.43 -17.87
N THR A 121 -8.50 -20.48 -17.07
CA THR A 121 -9.03 -21.82 -17.38
C THR A 121 -10.44 -22.07 -16.87
N VAL A 122 -10.83 -21.38 -15.76
CA VAL A 122 -12.12 -21.56 -15.12
C VAL A 122 -12.79 -20.18 -14.94
N PRO A 123 -14.00 -19.97 -15.51
CA PRO A 123 -14.69 -18.69 -15.40
C PRO A 123 -15.12 -18.43 -13.95
N THR A 124 -14.86 -17.20 -13.49
CA THR A 124 -15.33 -16.72 -12.19
C THR A 124 -16.81 -16.38 -12.25
N ARG A 125 -17.60 -16.94 -11.35
CA ARG A 125 -18.99 -16.55 -11.15
C ARG A 125 -19.07 -15.45 -10.11
N VAL A 126 -19.99 -14.51 -10.28
CA VAL A 126 -20.24 -13.45 -9.30
C VAL A 126 -21.74 -13.34 -9.04
N TYR A 127 -22.10 -13.29 -7.75
CA TYR A 127 -23.50 -13.14 -7.31
C TYR A 127 -23.55 -12.42 -5.97
N VAL A 128 -24.77 -12.06 -5.54
CA VAL A 128 -24.99 -11.41 -4.23
C VAL A 128 -25.53 -12.46 -3.25
N HIS A 129 -24.89 -12.59 -2.11
CA HIS A 129 -25.32 -13.39 -0.98
C HIS A 129 -25.31 -12.54 0.30
N ASP A 130 -26.40 -12.50 1.04
CA ASP A 130 -26.57 -11.69 2.25
C ASP A 130 -26.14 -10.22 2.11
N GLY A 131 -26.45 -9.63 0.94
CA GLY A 131 -26.13 -8.24 0.63
C GLY A 131 -24.67 -7.94 0.28
N SER A 132 -23.81 -8.96 0.18
CA SER A 132 -22.40 -8.84 -0.17
C SER A 132 -22.08 -9.60 -1.45
N LEU A 133 -21.00 -9.18 -2.16
CA LEU A 133 -20.53 -9.87 -3.36
C LEU A 133 -19.82 -11.17 -3.00
N VAL A 134 -20.13 -12.23 -3.74
CA VAL A 134 -19.42 -13.50 -3.71
C VAL A 134 -18.78 -13.72 -5.08
N TYR A 135 -17.49 -13.98 -5.08
CA TYR A 135 -16.70 -14.35 -6.25
C TYR A 135 -16.36 -15.82 -6.13
N ASP A 136 -17.09 -16.65 -6.85
CA ASP A 136 -16.97 -18.13 -6.83
C ASP A 136 -16.06 -18.59 -7.96
N ASN A 137 -14.91 -19.14 -7.61
CA ASN A 137 -13.98 -19.79 -8.52
C ASN A 137 -13.29 -20.96 -7.81
N PRO A 138 -13.52 -22.22 -8.23
CA PRO A 138 -13.02 -23.41 -7.55
C PRO A 138 -11.48 -23.46 -7.40
N VAL A 139 -10.75 -22.75 -8.29
CA VAL A 139 -9.29 -22.70 -8.21
C VAL A 139 -8.84 -21.78 -7.10
N THR A 140 -9.56 -20.68 -6.84
CA THR A 140 -9.13 -19.65 -5.90
C THR A 140 -9.67 -19.83 -4.47
N GLU A 141 -10.64 -20.73 -4.26
CA GLU A 141 -11.27 -20.97 -2.96
C GLU A 141 -10.56 -22.01 -2.08
N GLN A 142 -9.44 -22.54 -2.54
CA GLN A 142 -8.70 -23.55 -1.79
C GLN A 142 -8.03 -22.94 -0.55
N ILE A 143 -8.16 -23.60 0.60
CA ILE A 143 -7.64 -23.11 1.90
C ILE A 143 -6.12 -22.83 1.88
N TRP A 144 -5.35 -23.63 1.17
CA TRP A 144 -3.89 -23.43 1.09
C TRP A 144 -3.54 -22.11 0.36
N ILE A 145 -4.37 -21.68 -0.62
CA ILE A 145 -4.22 -20.37 -1.30
C ILE A 145 -4.39 -19.25 -0.28
N ALA A 146 -5.43 -19.33 0.55
CA ALA A 146 -5.66 -18.35 1.60
C ALA A 146 -4.50 -18.29 2.59
N VAL A 147 -3.96 -19.45 2.99
CA VAL A 147 -2.80 -19.52 3.91
C VAL A 147 -1.56 -18.87 3.29
N VAL A 148 -1.21 -19.22 2.05
CA VAL A 148 -0.05 -18.64 1.37
C VAL A 148 -0.25 -17.16 1.13
N TYR A 149 -1.46 -16.74 0.75
CA TYR A 149 -1.82 -15.33 0.58
C TYR A 149 -1.56 -14.52 1.85
N VAL A 150 -2.05 -14.99 3.01
CA VAL A 150 -1.87 -14.31 4.30
C VAL A 150 -0.40 -14.26 4.69
N LEU A 151 0.33 -15.35 4.52
CA LEU A 151 1.76 -15.39 4.82
C LEU A 151 2.54 -14.39 3.96
N THR A 152 2.23 -14.29 2.67
CA THR A 152 2.95 -13.39 1.76
C THR A 152 2.56 -11.93 2.00
N THR A 153 1.29 -11.60 2.14
CA THR A 153 0.81 -10.22 2.31
C THR A 153 1.02 -9.72 3.75
N CYS A 154 0.35 -10.31 4.74
CA CYS A 154 0.44 -9.85 6.12
C CYS A 154 1.83 -10.15 6.72
N GLY A 155 2.40 -11.34 6.46
CA GLY A 155 3.70 -11.74 6.99
C GLY A 155 4.83 -10.81 6.54
N SER A 156 4.84 -10.37 5.28
CA SER A 156 5.85 -9.43 4.77
C SER A 156 5.77 -8.07 5.47
N LEU A 157 4.57 -7.55 5.69
CA LEU A 157 4.33 -6.28 6.40
C LEU A 157 4.80 -6.38 7.86
N MET A 158 4.50 -7.50 8.53
CA MET A 158 4.87 -7.73 9.95
C MET A 158 6.38 -7.90 10.14
N LEU A 159 7.11 -8.37 9.12
CA LEU A 159 8.57 -8.52 9.14
C LEU A 159 9.31 -7.19 8.96
N SER A 160 8.67 -6.14 8.44
CA SER A 160 9.29 -4.82 8.25
C SER A 160 9.89 -4.27 9.54
N ARG A 161 10.94 -3.46 9.42
CA ARG A 161 11.52 -2.70 10.56
C ARG A 161 10.71 -1.44 10.90
N SER A 162 9.90 -0.96 9.97
CA SER A 162 9.06 0.21 10.20
C SER A 162 7.84 -0.17 11.05
N VAL A 163 7.71 0.47 12.21
CA VAL A 163 6.58 0.25 13.13
C VAL A 163 5.24 0.55 12.47
N SER A 164 5.14 1.62 11.68
CA SER A 164 3.92 1.98 10.96
C SER A 164 3.50 0.89 9.96
N ILE A 165 4.47 0.26 9.27
CA ILE A 165 4.21 -0.84 8.34
C ILE A 165 3.81 -2.11 9.09
N GLN A 166 4.43 -2.39 10.24
CA GLN A 166 4.02 -3.50 11.10
C GLN A 166 2.57 -3.30 11.60
N ILE A 167 2.22 -2.10 12.06
CA ILE A 167 0.85 -1.77 12.48
C ILE A 167 -0.12 -2.02 11.32
N PHE A 168 0.21 -1.57 10.11
CA PHE A 168 -0.59 -1.85 8.93
C PHE A 168 -0.74 -3.35 8.68
N GLY A 169 0.32 -4.14 8.84
CA GLY A 169 0.29 -5.61 8.73
C GLY A 169 -0.60 -6.27 9.76
N TRP A 170 -0.50 -5.86 11.03
CA TRP A 170 -1.35 -6.37 12.10
C TRP A 170 -2.82 -6.00 11.91
N LEU A 171 -3.11 -4.75 11.53
CA LEU A 171 -4.47 -4.34 11.21
C LEU A 171 -5.06 -5.20 10.08
N ASN A 172 -4.28 -5.43 9.02
CA ASN A 172 -4.71 -6.31 7.93
C ASN A 172 -4.98 -7.74 8.42
N LEU A 173 -4.11 -8.32 9.24
CA LEU A 173 -4.32 -9.68 9.76
C LEU A 173 -5.57 -9.77 10.65
N VAL A 174 -5.78 -8.80 11.55
CA VAL A 174 -6.96 -8.76 12.44
C VAL A 174 -8.24 -8.61 11.61
N GLY A 175 -8.24 -7.69 10.63
CA GLY A 175 -9.38 -7.51 9.72
C GLY A 175 -9.69 -8.75 8.91
N LEU A 176 -8.67 -9.45 8.41
CA LEU A 176 -8.81 -10.72 7.70
C LEU A 176 -9.48 -11.78 8.57
N ILE A 177 -9.01 -11.95 9.81
CA ILE A 177 -9.61 -12.90 10.75
C ILE A 177 -11.06 -12.52 11.03
N ALA A 178 -11.35 -11.24 11.26
CA ALA A 178 -12.71 -10.77 11.48
C ALA A 178 -13.63 -11.07 10.29
N VAL A 179 -13.20 -10.74 9.06
CA VAL A 179 -13.99 -11.04 7.85
C VAL A 179 -14.17 -12.54 7.66
N PHE A 180 -13.14 -13.35 7.92
CA PHE A 180 -13.24 -14.80 7.80
C PHE A 180 -14.25 -15.39 8.81
N VAL A 181 -14.27 -14.90 10.04
CA VAL A 181 -15.17 -15.41 11.09
C VAL A 181 -16.63 -14.98 10.85
N PHE A 182 -16.85 -13.72 10.43
CA PHE A 182 -18.19 -13.15 10.40
C PHE A 182 -18.83 -13.17 9.00
N ALA A 183 -18.04 -13.28 7.93
CA ALA A 183 -18.52 -13.13 6.56
C ALA A 183 -17.77 -14.02 5.55
N GLN A 184 -17.62 -15.29 5.86
CA GLN A 184 -16.83 -16.26 5.08
C GLN A 184 -17.23 -16.31 3.59
N TYR A 185 -18.52 -16.27 3.26
CA TYR A 185 -19.00 -16.33 1.87
C TYR A 185 -18.62 -15.12 1.03
N SER A 186 -18.49 -13.95 1.65
CA SER A 186 -18.16 -12.70 0.98
C SER A 186 -16.73 -12.23 1.30
N PHE A 187 -15.88 -13.17 1.69
CA PHE A 187 -14.54 -12.91 2.20
C PHE A 187 -13.73 -11.98 1.30
N THR A 188 -13.61 -12.29 0.00
CA THR A 188 -12.76 -11.51 -0.93
C THR A 188 -13.25 -10.08 -1.07
N ALA A 189 -14.58 -9.86 -1.20
CA ALA A 189 -15.14 -8.52 -1.37
C ALA A 189 -14.96 -7.65 -0.11
N LEU A 190 -15.29 -8.20 1.07
CA LEU A 190 -15.21 -7.47 2.34
C LEU A 190 -13.78 -7.28 2.80
N TRP A 191 -12.92 -8.27 2.56
CA TRP A 191 -11.50 -8.14 2.82
C TRP A 191 -10.87 -7.00 2.02
N CYS A 192 -11.15 -6.91 0.72
CA CYS A 192 -10.64 -5.85 -0.14
C CYS A 192 -11.17 -4.48 0.27
N LEU A 193 -12.44 -4.37 0.66
CA LEU A 193 -13.01 -3.14 1.20
C LEU A 193 -12.28 -2.69 2.48
N TYR A 194 -12.06 -3.62 3.41
CA TYR A 194 -11.31 -3.35 4.63
C TYR A 194 -9.87 -2.92 4.35
N ALA A 195 -9.14 -3.68 3.51
CA ALA A 195 -7.76 -3.37 3.14
C ALA A 195 -7.65 -1.98 2.46
N ALA A 196 -8.64 -1.63 1.65
CA ALA A 196 -8.74 -0.31 1.05
C ALA A 196 -8.87 0.80 2.09
N LEU A 197 -9.75 0.65 3.08
CA LEU A 197 -9.90 1.62 4.17
C LEU A 197 -8.61 1.78 4.97
N VAL A 198 -7.98 0.66 5.35
CA VAL A 198 -6.76 0.67 6.15
C VAL A 198 -5.56 1.21 5.35
N SER A 199 -5.58 1.13 4.01
CA SER A 199 -4.51 1.69 3.17
C SER A 199 -4.31 3.19 3.35
N GLY A 200 -5.32 3.92 3.83
CA GLY A 200 -5.19 5.32 4.23
C GLY A 200 -4.13 5.57 5.31
N VAL A 201 -3.85 4.57 6.15
CA VAL A 201 -2.76 4.63 7.17
C VAL A 201 -1.39 4.79 6.50
N LEU A 202 -1.21 4.28 5.28
CA LEU A 202 0.03 4.44 4.52
C LEU A 202 0.33 5.91 4.20
N TYR A 203 -0.69 6.71 3.92
CA TYR A 203 -0.51 8.15 3.74
C TYR A 203 0.13 8.80 4.97
N LEU A 204 -0.37 8.48 6.17
CA LEU A 204 0.19 9.00 7.43
C LEU A 204 1.65 8.59 7.61
N HIS A 205 1.99 7.34 7.26
CA HIS A 205 3.37 6.86 7.29
C HIS A 205 4.31 7.71 6.41
N PHE A 206 3.91 8.00 5.17
CA PHE A 206 4.71 8.79 4.24
C PHE A 206 4.82 10.27 4.67
N VAL A 207 3.74 10.85 5.19
CA VAL A 207 3.76 12.21 5.75
C VAL A 207 4.72 12.29 6.93
N GLU A 208 4.65 11.36 7.88
CA GLU A 208 5.53 11.30 9.05
C GLU A 208 7.01 11.18 8.62
N ARG A 209 7.32 10.26 7.70
CA ARG A 209 8.68 10.10 7.17
C ARG A 209 9.20 11.38 6.55
N ARG A 210 8.41 12.08 5.75
CA ARG A 210 8.80 13.34 5.13
C ARG A 210 9.06 14.42 6.17
N ILE A 211 8.20 14.55 7.18
CA ILE A 211 8.40 15.50 8.28
C ILE A 211 9.70 15.21 9.02
N ASN A 212 9.98 13.95 9.34
CA ASN A 212 11.19 13.55 10.03
C ASN A 212 12.46 13.81 9.19
N ALA A 213 12.40 13.56 7.88
CA ALA A 213 13.48 13.90 6.95
C ALA A 213 13.76 15.41 6.91
N LEU A 214 12.72 16.24 6.84
CA LEU A 214 12.87 17.69 6.86
C LEU A 214 13.45 18.21 8.19
N ARG A 215 13.02 17.63 9.33
CA ARG A 215 13.58 17.96 10.64
C ARG A 215 15.07 17.64 10.71
N SER A 216 15.48 16.46 10.23
CA SER A 216 16.90 16.07 10.22
C SER A 216 17.77 16.97 9.35
N LEU A 217 17.26 17.44 8.21
CA LEU A 217 17.96 18.39 7.35
C LEU A 217 18.14 19.75 8.05
N ARG A 218 17.08 20.26 8.68
CA ARG A 218 17.13 21.51 9.45
C ARG A 218 18.14 21.43 10.61
N ASP A 219 18.21 20.30 11.30
CA ASP A 219 19.14 20.13 12.42
C ASP A 219 20.59 20.05 11.92
N ARG A 220 20.85 19.41 10.79
CA ARG A 220 22.17 19.42 10.13
C ARG A 220 22.58 20.82 9.70
N GLU A 221 21.68 21.58 9.09
CA GLU A 221 21.93 22.97 8.70
C GLU A 221 22.35 23.82 9.90
N LYS A 222 21.62 23.72 11.03
CA LYS A 222 21.97 24.42 12.27
C LYS A 222 23.34 24.00 12.82
N THR A 223 23.68 22.71 12.72
CA THR A 223 25.00 22.23 13.17
C THR A 223 26.12 22.80 12.31
N LEU A 224 25.97 22.74 10.99
CA LEU A 224 26.95 23.31 10.05
C LEU A 224 27.11 24.81 10.22
N SER A 225 26.03 25.54 10.46
CA SER A 225 26.06 26.99 10.73
C SER A 225 26.89 27.30 11.99
N ARG A 226 26.68 26.55 13.07
CA ARG A 226 27.43 26.69 14.32
C ARG A 226 28.92 26.35 14.15
N GLU A 227 29.22 25.27 13.40
CA GLU A 227 30.60 24.88 13.10
C GLU A 227 31.32 25.96 12.29
N ALA A 228 30.63 26.56 11.29
CA ALA A 228 31.15 27.66 10.50
C ALA A 228 31.41 28.92 11.34
N GLU A 229 30.52 29.28 12.28
CA GLU A 229 30.68 30.39 13.20
C GLU A 229 31.90 30.18 14.12
N VAL A 230 32.05 28.98 14.69
CA VAL A 230 33.18 28.63 15.56
C VAL A 230 34.51 28.71 14.79
N GLU A 231 34.55 28.22 13.55
CA GLU A 231 35.77 28.27 12.73
C GLU A 231 36.08 29.70 12.29
N LEU A 232 35.07 30.50 11.98
CA LEU A 232 35.25 31.93 11.69
C LEU A 232 35.83 32.70 12.89
N GLU A 233 35.31 32.44 14.10
CA GLU A 233 35.86 33.00 15.33
C GLU A 233 37.32 32.57 15.57
N ARG A 234 37.66 31.33 15.27
CA ARG A 234 39.04 30.82 15.37
C ARG A 234 39.97 31.52 14.43
N LEU A 235 39.59 31.69 13.17
CA LEU A 235 40.36 32.38 12.15
C LEU A 235 40.54 33.87 12.48
N THR A 236 39.48 34.52 12.96
CA THR A 236 39.56 35.96 13.35
C THR A 236 40.40 36.21 14.58
N ARG A 237 40.54 35.25 15.52
CA ARG A 237 41.45 35.35 16.65
C ARG A 237 42.91 35.27 16.23
N HIS A 238 43.26 34.49 15.21
CA HIS A 238 44.63 34.28 14.77
C HIS A 238 45.12 35.30 13.73
N VAL A 239 44.23 36.04 13.08
CA VAL A 239 44.55 37.06 12.07
C VAL A 239 43.78 38.34 12.34
N PRO A 240 44.29 39.22 13.22
CA PRO A 240 43.60 40.46 13.63
C PRO A 240 43.21 41.39 12.47
N ARG A 241 43.93 41.34 11.34
CA ARG A 241 43.62 42.12 10.12
C ARG A 241 42.36 41.71 9.38
N LEU A 242 41.85 40.50 9.58
CA LEU A 242 40.62 40.05 8.95
C LEU A 242 39.34 40.58 9.64
N ARG A 243 39.45 40.96 10.92
CA ARG A 243 38.33 41.48 11.71
C ARG A 243 37.75 42.79 11.14
N SER A 244 38.60 43.64 10.54
CA SER A 244 38.18 44.90 9.94
C SER A 244 37.48 44.75 8.59
N LEU A 245 37.73 43.68 7.86
CA LEU A 245 37.10 43.41 6.55
C LEU A 245 35.66 42.88 6.66
N PHE A 246 35.35 42.10 7.71
CA PHE A 246 34.02 41.52 7.90
C PHE A 246 33.03 42.42 8.62
N LEU A 247 33.50 43.44 9.37
CA LEU A 247 32.59 44.37 10.05
C LEU A 247 32.02 45.48 9.13
N HIS A 248 32.56 45.61 7.90
CA HIS A 248 32.07 46.60 6.92
C HIS A 248 31.07 46.05 5.88
N THR A 249 30.69 44.78 5.97
CA THR A 249 29.74 44.13 5.01
C THR A 249 28.33 43.92 5.58
N THR A 250 28.01 44.46 6.74
CA THR A 250 26.70 44.37 7.40
C THR A 250 25.99 45.73 7.62
N GLU A 251 26.27 46.73 6.80
CA GLU A 251 25.43 47.92 6.66
C GLU A 251 24.70 47.97 5.34
#